data_4b3ab6653423f74e7ad21aa6303c1f66
#
_entry.id   4b3ab6653423f74e7ad21aa6303c1f66
#
_cell.length_a   1.000
_cell.length_b   1.000
_cell.length_c   1.000
_cell.angle_alpha   90.00
_cell.angle_beta   90.00
_cell.angle_gamma   90.00
#
_symmetry.space_group_name_H-M   'P 1'
#
loop_
_entity.id
_entity.type
_entity.pdbx_description
1 polymer ?
#
loop_
_entity_poly.entity_id
_entity_poly.type
_entity_poly.pdbx_seq_one_letter_code
_entity_poly.pdbx_strand_id
1 'polypeptide(L)'
;MSRAENTISVRHVSVSLDKKFEETCARFESRMGHLDYPAFNELLERGMSEGAARDYMKNIEGPLGLMIFAVIDHGRLAGLAGKASGAKQYVVGNPLFALQMTKKDIRAGLYAPLRLYIREDGSKKTIVEYDLPSSLFGQFQNAEVDRVARMLNEKLEAAIDYVTA
;
A
#
# COMPACT_ATOMS: atom_id res chain seq x y z
N MET A 1 -13.12 -14.79 28.48
CA MET A 1 -12.69 -14.47 27.09
C MET A 1 -13.94 -13.97 26.37
N SER A 2 -13.96 -12.72 25.86
CA SER A 2 -15.09 -12.17 25.08
C SER A 2 -14.65 -12.05 23.62
N ARG A 3 -15.52 -12.44 22.69
CA ARG A 3 -15.34 -12.28 21.22
C ARG A 3 -16.38 -11.26 20.74
N ALA A 4 -15.93 -10.26 19.98
CA ALA A 4 -16.78 -9.31 19.28
C ALA A 4 -16.52 -9.40 17.77
N GLU A 5 -17.57 -9.36 16.96
CA GLU A 5 -17.49 -9.37 15.50
C GLU A 5 -18.20 -8.14 14.94
N ASN A 6 -17.55 -7.46 14.00
CA ASN A 6 -18.12 -6.32 13.29
C ASN A 6 -18.00 -6.53 11.79
N THR A 7 -19.05 -6.16 11.06
CA THR A 7 -19.01 -6.11 9.59
C THR A 7 -18.58 -4.71 9.16
N ILE A 8 -17.62 -4.63 8.24
CA ILE A 8 -17.19 -3.39 7.61
C ILE A 8 -17.48 -3.43 6.11
N SER A 9 -17.82 -2.29 5.53
CA SER A 9 -17.99 -2.15 4.09
C SER A 9 -16.72 -1.53 3.49
N VAL A 10 -16.15 -2.21 2.50
CA VAL A 10 -14.93 -1.77 1.82
C VAL A 10 -15.23 -1.51 0.35
N ARG A 11 -14.73 -0.39 -0.19
CA ARG A 11 -14.80 -0.10 -1.62
C ARG A 11 -13.56 -0.64 -2.30
N HIS A 12 -13.74 -1.69 -3.09
CA HIS A 12 -12.71 -2.26 -3.93
C HIS A 12 -12.64 -1.51 -5.26
N VAL A 13 -11.42 -1.17 -5.70
CA VAL A 13 -11.14 -0.51 -6.98
C VAL A 13 -10.38 -1.48 -7.87
N SER A 14 -10.84 -1.62 -9.12
CA SER A 14 -10.19 -2.43 -10.16
C SER A 14 -10.07 -1.59 -11.42
N VAL A 15 -8.84 -1.44 -11.93
CA VAL A 15 -8.52 -0.67 -13.14
C VAL A 15 -7.90 -1.59 -14.17
N SER A 16 -8.56 -1.74 -15.33
CA SER A 16 -8.06 -2.54 -16.45
C SER A 16 -7.21 -1.68 -17.38
N LEU A 17 -6.04 -2.18 -17.77
CA LEU A 17 -5.06 -1.45 -18.57
C LEU A 17 -4.72 -2.21 -19.85
N ASP A 18 -4.54 -1.48 -20.94
CA ASP A 18 -4.02 -1.99 -22.21
C ASP A 18 -2.47 -1.93 -22.28
N LYS A 19 -1.80 -2.06 -21.11
CA LYS A 19 -0.35 -2.08 -20.94
C LYS A 19 0.10 -3.46 -20.49
N LYS A 20 1.34 -3.83 -20.83
CA LYS A 20 1.92 -5.10 -20.38
C LYS A 20 2.14 -5.10 -18.86
N PHE A 21 2.03 -6.27 -18.27
CA PHE A 21 2.20 -6.46 -16.82
C PHE A 21 3.54 -5.93 -16.32
N GLU A 22 4.65 -6.28 -16.99
CA GLU A 22 5.99 -5.86 -16.58
C GLU A 22 6.17 -4.34 -16.68
N GLU A 23 5.64 -3.72 -17.74
CA GLU A 23 5.67 -2.27 -17.92
C GLU A 23 4.87 -1.57 -16.81
N THR A 24 3.67 -2.08 -16.51
CA THR A 24 2.80 -1.56 -15.45
C THR A 24 3.51 -1.62 -14.10
N CYS A 25 4.12 -2.77 -13.77
CA CYS A 25 4.90 -2.93 -12.55
C CYS A 25 6.07 -1.95 -12.47
N ALA A 26 6.88 -1.85 -13.54
CA ALA A 26 8.03 -0.95 -13.57
C ALA A 26 7.62 0.53 -13.43
N ARG A 27 6.54 0.95 -14.09
CA ARG A 27 5.99 2.31 -13.96
C ARG A 27 5.50 2.58 -12.54
N PHE A 28 4.78 1.65 -11.93
CA PHE A 28 4.34 1.78 -10.53
C PHE A 28 5.54 1.88 -9.59
N GLU A 29 6.49 0.96 -9.70
CA GLU A 29 7.70 0.92 -8.88
C GLU A 29 8.52 2.22 -8.99
N SER A 30 8.58 2.85 -10.19
CA SER A 30 9.30 4.11 -10.41
C SER A 30 8.72 5.32 -9.66
N ARG A 31 7.49 5.23 -9.16
CA ARG A 31 6.83 6.29 -8.36
C ARG A 31 6.91 6.06 -6.86
N MET A 32 7.50 4.95 -6.44
CA MET A 32 7.61 4.55 -5.04
C MET A 32 9.05 4.67 -4.56
N GLY A 33 9.21 5.01 -3.29
CA GLY A 33 10.46 4.76 -2.59
C GLY A 33 10.55 3.29 -2.15
N HIS A 34 11.63 2.94 -1.48
CA HIS A 34 11.81 1.61 -0.89
C HIS A 34 12.17 1.73 0.58
N LEU A 35 11.47 0.99 1.42
CA LEU A 35 11.74 0.91 2.85
C LEU A 35 12.24 -0.49 3.22
N ASP A 36 13.47 -0.58 3.68
CA ASP A 36 13.94 -1.75 4.41
C ASP A 36 13.32 -1.70 5.82
N TYR A 37 12.17 -2.39 5.96
CA TYR A 37 11.40 -2.35 7.21
C TYR A 37 12.15 -2.99 8.39
N PRO A 38 12.87 -4.13 8.25
CA PRO A 38 13.74 -4.65 9.29
C PRO A 38 14.78 -3.64 9.78
N ALA A 39 15.53 -3.03 8.87
CA ALA A 39 16.54 -2.02 9.23
C ALA A 39 15.91 -0.78 9.90
N PHE A 40 14.76 -0.34 9.43
CA PHE A 40 14.03 0.77 10.06
C PHE A 40 13.55 0.40 11.46
N ASN A 41 13.05 -0.82 11.67
CA ASN A 41 12.62 -1.28 12.99
C ASN A 41 13.78 -1.30 14.01
N GLU A 42 14.99 -1.73 13.60
CA GLU A 42 16.18 -1.64 14.45
C GLU A 42 16.49 -0.19 14.87
N LEU A 43 16.30 0.79 13.99
CA LEU A 43 16.48 2.19 14.32
C LEU A 43 15.47 2.68 15.36
N LEU A 44 14.21 2.23 15.25
CA LEU A 44 13.17 2.53 16.25
C LEU A 44 13.51 1.92 17.62
N GLU A 45 13.97 0.66 17.64
CA GLU A 45 14.37 -0.04 18.87
C GLU A 45 15.57 0.65 19.56
N ARG A 46 16.45 1.30 18.78
CA ARG A 46 17.56 2.12 19.29
C ARG A 46 17.13 3.52 19.72
N GLY A 47 15.84 3.83 19.74
CA GLY A 47 15.27 5.08 20.22
C GLY A 47 15.33 6.24 19.20
N MET A 48 15.18 5.94 17.90
CA MET A 48 15.06 6.98 16.87
C MET A 48 13.95 7.97 17.23
N SER A 49 14.26 9.28 17.19
CA SER A 49 13.27 10.32 17.43
C SER A 49 12.31 10.50 16.24
N GLU A 50 11.11 11.09 16.48
CA GLU A 50 10.18 11.42 15.39
C GLU A 50 10.81 12.33 14.34
N GLY A 51 11.65 13.29 14.74
CA GLY A 51 12.39 14.16 13.81
C GLY A 51 13.34 13.37 12.91
N ALA A 52 14.17 12.49 13.50
CA ALA A 52 15.08 11.64 12.76
C ALA A 52 14.35 10.67 11.82
N ALA A 53 13.21 10.12 12.26
CA ALA A 53 12.37 9.29 11.40
C ALA A 53 11.81 10.07 10.20
N ARG A 54 11.41 11.32 10.41
CA ARG A 54 10.92 12.21 9.35
C ARG A 54 12.02 12.49 8.31
N ASP A 55 13.23 12.79 8.74
CA ASP A 55 14.35 13.04 7.84
C ASP A 55 14.76 11.76 7.08
N TYR A 56 14.78 10.64 7.77
CA TYR A 56 15.04 9.33 7.15
C TYR A 56 14.01 9.03 6.02
N MET A 57 12.71 9.20 6.30
CA MET A 57 11.64 8.93 5.31
C MET A 57 11.74 9.85 4.09
N LYS A 58 12.04 11.14 4.29
CA LYS A 58 12.23 12.10 3.19
C LYS A 58 13.32 11.71 2.20
N ASN A 59 14.34 11.00 2.66
CA ASN A 59 15.46 10.58 1.83
C ASN A 59 15.15 9.33 0.99
N ILE A 60 14.15 8.55 1.37
CA ILE A 60 13.81 7.27 0.71
C ILE A 60 12.42 7.20 0.11
N GLU A 61 11.55 8.18 0.41
CA GLU A 61 10.19 8.19 -0.15
C GLU A 61 10.20 8.53 -1.65
N GLY A 62 9.27 7.94 -2.38
CA GLY A 62 9.04 8.28 -3.78
C GLY A 62 8.36 9.64 -3.94
N PRO A 63 8.18 10.11 -5.19
CA PRO A 63 7.59 11.42 -5.49
C PRO A 63 6.20 11.67 -4.87
N LEU A 64 5.48 10.60 -4.57
CA LEU A 64 4.16 10.67 -3.92
C LEU A 64 4.23 10.55 -2.39
N GLY A 65 5.43 10.48 -1.82
CA GLY A 65 5.64 10.23 -0.39
C GLY A 65 5.27 8.80 0.04
N LEU A 66 5.21 7.86 -0.91
CA LEU A 66 4.92 6.46 -0.65
C LEU A 66 6.16 5.60 -0.90
N MET A 67 6.22 4.46 -0.22
CA MET A 67 7.30 3.48 -0.31
C MET A 67 6.74 2.07 -0.43
N ILE A 68 7.48 1.20 -1.10
CA ILE A 68 7.27 -0.25 -1.10
C ILE A 68 8.01 -0.82 0.13
N PHE A 69 7.28 -1.58 0.94
CA PHE A 69 7.81 -2.34 2.08
C PHE A 69 8.12 -3.78 1.70
N ALA A 70 7.30 -4.36 0.80
CA ALA A 70 7.47 -5.71 0.30
C ALA A 70 6.77 -5.88 -1.05
N VAL A 71 7.28 -6.82 -1.84
CA VAL A 71 6.62 -7.32 -3.05
C VAL A 71 6.47 -8.83 -2.92
N ILE A 72 5.24 -9.33 -3.08
CA ILE A 72 4.92 -10.75 -3.03
C ILE A 72 4.52 -11.18 -4.44
N ASP A 73 5.33 -12.05 -5.04
CA ASP A 73 5.08 -12.55 -6.40
C ASP A 73 4.18 -13.81 -6.34
N HIS A 74 2.88 -13.57 -6.41
CA HIS A 74 1.87 -14.63 -6.45
C HIS A 74 1.87 -15.38 -7.79
N GLY A 75 2.27 -14.73 -8.88
CA GLY A 75 2.39 -15.38 -10.19
C GLY A 75 3.46 -16.45 -10.19
N ARG A 76 4.59 -16.17 -9.58
CA ARG A 76 5.69 -17.13 -9.38
C ARG A 76 5.26 -18.30 -8.50
N LEU A 77 4.52 -18.00 -7.42
CA LEU A 77 3.97 -19.03 -6.54
C LEU A 77 2.96 -19.93 -7.27
N ALA A 78 2.06 -19.34 -8.08
CA ALA A 78 1.11 -20.08 -8.91
C ALA A 78 1.80 -20.99 -9.96
N GLY A 79 3.00 -20.61 -10.39
CA GLY A 79 3.86 -21.41 -11.26
C GLY A 79 4.20 -22.80 -10.71
N LEU A 80 4.25 -22.97 -9.38
CA LEU A 80 4.42 -24.28 -8.73
C LEU A 80 3.26 -25.23 -9.04
N ALA A 81 2.08 -24.70 -9.34
CA ALA A 81 0.90 -25.47 -9.76
C ALA A 81 0.69 -25.48 -11.30
N GLY A 82 1.72 -25.11 -12.08
CA GLY A 82 1.65 -25.04 -13.54
C GLY A 82 0.79 -23.87 -14.08
N LYS A 83 0.47 -22.88 -13.27
CA LYS A 83 -0.39 -21.72 -13.61
C LYS A 83 0.37 -20.39 -13.54
N ALA A 84 1.55 -20.33 -14.16
CA ALA A 84 2.32 -19.10 -14.19
C ALA A 84 1.55 -17.96 -14.91
N SER A 85 1.44 -16.81 -14.27
CA SER A 85 0.84 -15.58 -14.80
C SER A 85 1.47 -14.38 -14.10
N GLY A 86 1.47 -13.20 -14.71
CA GLY A 86 1.88 -11.98 -14.02
C GLY A 86 0.95 -11.69 -12.84
N ALA A 87 1.49 -11.68 -11.61
CA ALA A 87 0.71 -11.35 -10.42
C ALA A 87 1.61 -10.95 -9.25
N LYS A 88 1.64 -9.66 -8.90
CA LYS A 88 2.43 -9.11 -7.78
C LYS A 88 1.55 -8.35 -6.81
N GLN A 89 1.67 -8.64 -5.53
CA GLN A 89 1.12 -7.83 -4.46
C GLN A 89 2.21 -6.89 -3.93
N TYR A 90 1.90 -5.62 -3.90
CA TYR A 90 2.73 -4.58 -3.31
C TYR A 90 2.18 -4.19 -1.94
N VAL A 91 3.03 -4.24 -0.93
CA VAL A 91 2.75 -3.69 0.39
C VAL A 91 3.34 -2.29 0.41
N VAL A 92 2.47 -1.26 0.47
CA VAL A 92 2.87 0.14 0.24
C VAL A 92 2.36 1.07 1.34
N GLY A 93 3.10 2.14 1.60
CA GLY A 93 2.70 3.14 2.57
C GLY A 93 3.81 4.12 2.92
N ASN A 94 3.63 4.77 4.07
CA ASN A 94 4.65 5.60 4.71
C ASN A 94 4.45 5.50 6.22
N PRO A 95 5.47 5.11 7.01
CA PRO A 95 5.37 5.00 8.46
C PRO A 95 4.91 6.29 9.14
N LEU A 96 5.23 7.46 8.59
CA LEU A 96 4.79 8.74 9.14
C LEU A 96 3.30 8.99 8.92
N PHE A 97 2.71 8.49 7.81
CA PHE A 97 1.26 8.57 7.60
C PHE A 97 0.56 7.58 8.53
N ALA A 98 1.10 6.38 8.70
CA ALA A 98 0.61 5.42 9.68
C ALA A 98 0.65 6.00 11.09
N LEU A 99 1.76 6.66 11.48
CA LEU A 99 1.90 7.33 12.78
C LEU A 99 0.83 8.42 13.00
N GLN A 100 0.50 9.22 11.96
CA GLN A 100 -0.56 10.23 12.09
C GLN A 100 -1.92 9.62 12.42
N MET A 101 -2.21 8.41 11.94
CA MET A 101 -3.44 7.69 12.25
C MET A 101 -3.37 6.95 13.57
N THR A 102 -2.30 6.17 13.81
CA THR A 102 -2.18 5.30 14.98
C THR A 102 -2.04 6.07 16.29
N LYS A 103 -1.50 7.29 16.28
CA LYS A 103 -1.51 8.16 17.47
C LYS A 103 -2.90 8.70 17.83
N LYS A 104 -3.87 8.61 16.91
CA LYS A 104 -5.27 9.01 17.14
C LYS A 104 -6.17 7.80 17.44
N ASP A 105 -5.89 6.70 16.76
CA ASP A 105 -6.52 5.41 17.00
C ASP A 105 -5.53 4.30 16.62
N ILE A 106 -4.99 3.62 17.62
CA ILE A 106 -3.98 2.57 17.43
C ILE A 106 -4.50 1.41 16.59
N ARG A 107 -5.82 1.19 16.54
CA ARG A 107 -6.45 0.13 15.72
C ARG A 107 -6.26 0.35 14.23
N ALA A 108 -5.99 1.58 13.79
CA ALA A 108 -5.67 1.88 12.39
C ALA A 108 -4.45 1.08 11.89
N GLY A 109 -3.54 0.69 12.78
CA GLY A 109 -2.40 -0.15 12.45
C GLY A 109 -2.75 -1.50 11.84
N LEU A 110 -3.98 -2.02 12.06
CA LEU A 110 -4.43 -3.27 11.43
C LEU A 110 -4.51 -3.18 9.89
N TYR A 111 -4.75 -1.99 9.35
CA TYR A 111 -4.96 -1.74 7.92
C TYR A 111 -3.79 -0.98 7.27
N ALA A 112 -2.73 -0.71 8.02
CA ALA A 112 -1.50 -0.10 7.55
C ALA A 112 -0.32 -1.09 7.70
N PRO A 113 0.51 -1.29 6.67
CA PRO A 113 0.50 -0.64 5.35
C PRO A 113 -0.62 -1.11 4.42
N LEU A 114 -0.85 -0.37 3.32
CA LEU A 114 -1.85 -0.67 2.30
C LEU A 114 -1.37 -1.81 1.39
N ARG A 115 -2.31 -2.43 0.68
CA ARG A 115 -2.03 -3.44 -0.34
C ARG A 115 -2.54 -2.97 -1.69
N LEU A 116 -1.71 -3.15 -2.72
CA LEU A 116 -2.06 -2.94 -4.12
C LEU A 116 -1.66 -4.21 -4.88
N TYR A 117 -2.49 -4.66 -5.79
CA TYR A 117 -2.27 -5.87 -6.55
C TYR A 117 -2.25 -5.56 -8.05
N ILE A 118 -1.19 -5.94 -8.73
CA ILE A 118 -1.09 -5.87 -10.19
C ILE A 118 -1.06 -7.30 -10.71
N ARG A 119 -1.98 -7.62 -11.61
CA ARG A 119 -2.07 -8.96 -12.17
C ARG A 119 -2.51 -8.96 -13.64
N GLU A 120 -2.26 -10.05 -14.32
CA GLU A 120 -2.91 -10.37 -15.58
C GLU A 120 -4.25 -11.07 -15.32
N ASP A 121 -5.23 -10.84 -16.19
CA ASP A 121 -6.46 -11.65 -16.24
C ASP A 121 -6.30 -12.83 -17.22
N GLY A 122 -7.38 -13.61 -17.41
CA GLY A 122 -7.40 -14.75 -18.33
C GLY A 122 -7.19 -14.39 -19.80
N SER A 123 -7.35 -13.12 -20.19
CA SER A 123 -7.11 -12.57 -21.53
C SER A 123 -5.76 -11.86 -21.67
N LYS A 124 -4.92 -11.93 -20.65
CA LYS A 124 -3.61 -11.24 -20.55
C LYS A 124 -3.71 -9.71 -20.46
N LYS A 125 -4.87 -9.17 -20.10
CA LYS A 125 -5.00 -7.77 -19.71
C LYS A 125 -4.40 -7.56 -18.32
N THR A 126 -3.73 -6.44 -18.15
CA THR A 126 -3.21 -6.03 -16.83
C THR A 126 -4.30 -5.35 -16.03
N ILE A 127 -4.49 -5.81 -14.81
CA ILE A 127 -5.47 -5.26 -13.84
C ILE A 127 -4.69 -4.76 -12.63
N VAL A 128 -4.99 -3.54 -12.18
CA VAL A 128 -4.53 -2.97 -10.92
C VAL A 128 -5.69 -2.94 -9.94
N GLU A 129 -5.52 -3.53 -8.78
CA GLU A 129 -6.58 -3.67 -7.76
C GLU A 129 -6.09 -3.19 -6.40
N TYR A 130 -6.97 -2.50 -5.67
CA TYR A 130 -6.73 -2.08 -4.29
C TYR A 130 -8.04 -1.75 -3.58
N ASP A 131 -8.01 -1.80 -2.27
CA ASP A 131 -9.11 -1.31 -1.45
C ASP A 131 -8.91 0.16 -1.14
N LEU A 132 -9.96 0.97 -1.32
CA LEU A 132 -9.90 2.41 -1.12
C LEU A 132 -9.61 2.73 0.35
N PRO A 133 -8.47 3.38 0.69
CA PRO A 133 -8.07 3.65 2.06
C PRO A 133 -9.17 4.27 2.93
N SER A 134 -9.88 5.28 2.41
CA SER A 134 -10.95 5.94 3.18
C SER A 134 -12.09 5.01 3.56
N SER A 135 -12.33 3.93 2.82
CA SER A 135 -13.35 2.93 3.18
C SER A 135 -12.87 1.94 4.23
N LEU A 136 -11.57 1.66 4.27
CA LEU A 136 -10.96 0.82 5.32
C LEU A 136 -10.89 1.56 6.66
N PHE A 137 -10.36 2.78 6.63
CA PHE A 137 -10.12 3.56 7.85
C PHE A 137 -11.36 4.28 8.39
N GLY A 138 -12.38 4.52 7.55
CA GLY A 138 -13.64 5.19 7.94
C GLY A 138 -14.42 4.43 9.03
N GLN A 139 -14.17 3.15 9.21
CA GLN A 139 -14.76 2.35 10.29
C GLN A 139 -14.43 2.85 11.70
N PHE A 140 -13.33 3.60 11.85
CA PHE A 140 -12.89 4.11 13.16
C PHE A 140 -13.65 5.37 13.59
N GLN A 141 -14.43 6.01 12.67
CA GLN A 141 -15.24 7.21 12.94
C GLN A 141 -14.42 8.33 13.61
N ASN A 142 -13.19 8.52 13.15
CA ASN A 142 -12.24 9.50 13.65
C ASN A 142 -11.84 10.46 12.53
N ALA A 143 -12.22 11.73 12.65
CA ALA A 143 -12.01 12.75 11.61
C ALA A 143 -10.53 12.95 11.23
N GLU A 144 -9.59 12.77 12.18
CA GLU A 144 -8.16 12.87 11.93
C GLU A 144 -7.65 11.68 11.11
N VAL A 145 -8.12 10.47 11.44
CA VAL A 145 -7.83 9.25 10.67
C VAL A 145 -8.41 9.36 9.27
N ASP A 146 -9.66 9.81 9.14
CA ASP A 146 -10.35 10.00 7.86
C ASP A 146 -9.64 10.99 6.94
N ARG A 147 -9.08 12.07 7.52
CA ARG A 147 -8.31 13.05 6.77
C ARG A 147 -7.07 12.42 6.11
N VAL A 148 -6.31 11.63 6.89
CA VAL A 148 -5.13 10.93 6.37
C VAL A 148 -5.53 9.87 5.35
N ALA A 149 -6.62 9.15 5.59
CA ALA A 149 -7.13 8.13 4.68
C ALA A 149 -7.54 8.72 3.31
N ARG A 150 -8.19 9.89 3.29
CA ARG A 150 -8.49 10.61 2.04
C ARG A 150 -7.23 11.05 1.29
N MET A 151 -6.23 11.58 2.00
CA MET A 151 -4.93 11.89 1.39
C MET A 151 -4.27 10.63 0.77
N LEU A 152 -4.41 9.48 1.41
CA LEU A 152 -3.91 8.21 0.87
C LEU A 152 -4.68 7.77 -0.39
N ASN A 153 -6.00 8.03 -0.49
CA ASN A 153 -6.74 7.85 -1.73
C ASN A 153 -6.11 8.64 -2.87
N GLU A 154 -5.94 9.96 -2.68
CA GLU A 154 -5.37 10.87 -3.68
C GLU A 154 -3.98 10.42 -4.15
N LYS A 155 -3.14 9.95 -3.22
CA LYS A 155 -1.79 9.46 -3.54
C LYS A 155 -1.80 8.16 -4.36
N LEU A 156 -2.68 7.21 -4.03
CA LEU A 156 -2.83 5.97 -4.79
C LEU A 156 -3.43 6.25 -6.18
N GLU A 157 -4.46 7.09 -6.26
CA GLU A 157 -5.05 7.52 -7.52
C GLU A 157 -4.00 8.17 -8.43
N ALA A 158 -3.19 9.10 -7.90
CA ALA A 158 -2.10 9.72 -8.65
C ALA A 158 -1.03 8.71 -9.13
N ALA A 159 -0.74 7.66 -8.33
CA ALA A 159 0.16 6.60 -8.75
C ALA A 159 -0.44 5.78 -9.91
N ILE A 160 -1.74 5.50 -9.86
CA ILE A 160 -2.45 4.72 -10.88
C ILE A 160 -2.61 5.55 -12.15
N ASP A 161 -2.97 6.82 -12.05
CA ASP A 161 -3.05 7.74 -13.20
C ASP A 161 -1.72 7.81 -13.96
N TYR A 162 -0.59 7.86 -13.24
CA TYR A 162 0.73 7.81 -13.87
C TYR A 162 0.99 6.47 -14.60
N VAL A 163 0.51 5.38 -14.03
CA VAL A 163 0.66 4.04 -14.64
C VAL A 163 -0.24 3.91 -15.88
N THR A 164 -1.42 4.54 -15.87
CA THR A 164 -2.39 4.50 -16.99
C THR A 164 -2.01 5.42 -18.14
N ALA A 165 -1.37 6.55 -17.88
CA ALA A 165 -0.87 7.49 -18.89
C ALA A 165 0.25 6.89 -19.73
#